data_cd8d25d74f5ab7c2ac5270eb49f8f65e
#
_entry.id   cd8d25d74f5ab7c2ac5270eb49f8f65e
#
_cell.length_a   1.000
_cell.length_b   1.000
_cell.length_c   1.000
_cell.angle_alpha   90.00
_cell.angle_beta   90.00
_cell.angle_gamma   90.00
#
_symmetry.space_group_name_H-M   'P 1'
#
loop_
_entity.id
_entity.type
_entity.pdbx_description
1 polymer ?
#
loop_
_entity_poly.entity_id
_entity_poly.type
_entity_poly.pdbx_seq_one_letter_code
_entity_poly.pdbx_strand_id
1 'polypeptide(L)'
;LNVSNCPYLKDYSVLKEFSNLKSLNISYNEPEHFTFLKELNHLESLSMEQTGFKDMSLLNNLGDLKELNVSKNRLKNLEKFVNVEHLESVDAKFCQLTEINFLKNARQLKHLNLFTNRIKDIRILKDAKDMVYLNVGRNDIKDITCLKEMKQLEIISLENNNVKDLTPLKELTNLCDVDLYNNVIEDLTPLEHLEFISYLRLDHNAITDLTPLSKLKYLRSLTLKANYITDVTPLKDLELLEALRLDDNPIQDTSVLESMEFYEKFTN
;
A
#
# COMPACT_ATOMS: atom_id res chain seq x y z
N LEU A 1 16.50 12.67 -16.50
CA LEU A 1 15.98 12.48 -17.85
C LEU A 1 14.63 11.80 -17.81
N ASN A 2 13.65 12.36 -18.52
CA ASN A 2 12.34 11.72 -18.69
C ASN A 2 12.09 11.55 -20.20
N VAL A 3 11.98 10.31 -20.64
CA VAL A 3 11.65 9.90 -22.02
C VAL A 3 10.52 8.85 -21.98
N SER A 4 9.64 8.95 -21.00
CA SER A 4 8.47 8.06 -20.88
C SER A 4 7.51 8.25 -22.05
N ASN A 5 6.75 7.20 -22.36
CA ASN A 5 5.73 7.21 -23.40
C ASN A 5 6.24 7.64 -24.79
N CYS A 6 7.43 7.16 -25.14
CA CYS A 6 8.05 7.34 -26.45
C CYS A 6 8.12 5.99 -27.20
N PRO A 7 7.00 5.47 -27.73
CA PRO A 7 6.87 4.07 -28.17
C PRO A 7 7.78 3.71 -29.36
N TYR A 8 8.30 4.69 -30.07
CA TYR A 8 9.23 4.49 -31.19
C TYR A 8 10.70 4.50 -30.77
N LEU A 9 11.02 4.95 -29.54
CA LEU A 9 12.36 4.90 -29.00
C LEU A 9 12.65 3.49 -28.48
N LYS A 10 13.47 2.74 -29.20
CA LYS A 10 13.80 1.34 -28.88
C LYS A 10 15.26 1.20 -28.40
N ASP A 11 16.17 1.97 -28.97
CA ASP A 11 17.60 1.95 -28.61
C ASP A 11 17.93 3.00 -27.56
N TYR A 12 18.34 2.53 -26.40
CA TYR A 12 18.77 3.32 -25.25
C TYR A 12 20.28 3.25 -25.02
N SER A 13 21.05 2.69 -25.97
CA SER A 13 22.49 2.48 -25.82
C SER A 13 23.27 3.77 -25.59
N VAL A 14 22.79 4.90 -26.12
CA VAL A 14 23.38 6.23 -25.89
C VAL A 14 23.39 6.64 -24.41
N LEU A 15 22.50 6.08 -23.57
CA LEU A 15 22.43 6.42 -22.15
C LEU A 15 23.69 6.03 -21.38
N LYS A 16 24.47 5.08 -21.84
CA LYS A 16 25.77 4.72 -21.23
C LYS A 16 26.76 5.89 -21.16
N GLU A 17 26.60 6.91 -22.03
CA GLU A 17 27.45 8.11 -22.03
C GLU A 17 27.04 9.11 -20.91
N PHE A 18 25.90 8.91 -20.27
CA PHE A 18 25.39 9.80 -19.21
C PHE A 18 25.69 9.26 -17.81
N SER A 19 26.96 8.97 -17.52
CA SER A 19 27.40 8.35 -16.27
C SER A 19 26.98 9.11 -14.99
N ASN A 20 26.74 10.43 -15.09
CA ASN A 20 26.28 11.27 -13.96
C ASN A 20 24.76 11.39 -13.86
N LEU A 21 23.99 10.60 -14.61
CA LEU A 21 22.54 10.65 -14.60
C LEU A 21 21.99 10.22 -13.23
N LYS A 22 21.23 11.10 -12.56
CA LYS A 22 20.64 10.86 -11.24
C LYS A 22 19.21 10.30 -11.31
N SER A 23 18.47 10.64 -12.33
CA SER A 23 17.08 10.22 -12.48
C SER A 23 16.77 9.86 -13.92
N LEU A 24 16.16 8.68 -14.11
CA LEU A 24 15.75 8.16 -15.42
C LEU A 24 14.32 7.64 -15.36
N ASN A 25 13.47 8.17 -16.24
CA ASN A 25 12.14 7.63 -16.46
C ASN A 25 12.00 7.20 -17.94
N ILE A 26 11.84 5.89 -18.15
CA ILE A 26 11.58 5.26 -19.45
C ILE A 26 10.25 4.50 -19.46
N SER A 27 9.36 4.79 -18.53
CA SER A 27 8.07 4.09 -18.38
C SER A 27 7.23 4.13 -19.66
N TYR A 28 6.44 3.09 -19.89
CA TYR A 28 5.55 2.95 -21.06
C TYR A 28 6.28 2.94 -22.42
N ASN A 29 7.51 2.42 -22.42
CA ASN A 29 8.31 2.19 -23.61
C ASN A 29 8.62 0.69 -23.73
N GLU A 30 9.22 0.30 -24.86
CA GLU A 30 9.64 -1.08 -25.13
C GLU A 30 11.12 -1.10 -25.56
N PRO A 31 12.06 -0.88 -24.67
CA PRO A 31 13.49 -0.97 -24.99
C PRO A 31 13.83 -2.36 -25.54
N GLU A 32 14.64 -2.41 -26.60
CA GLU A 32 15.16 -3.70 -27.11
C GLU A 32 16.05 -4.40 -26.07
N HIS A 33 16.84 -3.62 -25.34
CA HIS A 33 17.76 -4.11 -24.30
C HIS A 33 17.80 -3.19 -23.09
N PHE A 34 18.14 -3.75 -21.93
CA PHE A 34 18.30 -3.02 -20.67
C PHE A 34 19.77 -2.97 -20.18
N THR A 35 20.73 -3.40 -21.01
CA THR A 35 22.14 -3.49 -20.63
C THR A 35 22.78 -2.15 -20.32
N PHE A 36 22.24 -1.04 -20.85
CA PHE A 36 22.68 0.32 -20.55
C PHE A 36 22.58 0.67 -19.06
N LEU A 37 21.67 0.01 -18.31
CA LEU A 37 21.52 0.23 -16.86
C LEU A 37 22.80 -0.09 -16.09
N LYS A 38 23.64 -0.97 -16.59
CA LYS A 38 24.88 -1.35 -15.91
C LYS A 38 25.91 -0.22 -15.81
N GLU A 39 25.77 0.79 -16.66
CA GLU A 39 26.70 1.93 -16.73
C GLU A 39 26.19 3.17 -15.97
N LEU A 40 24.93 3.13 -15.48
CA LEU A 40 24.30 4.28 -14.83
C LEU A 40 24.44 4.22 -13.30
N ASN A 41 25.65 4.04 -12.80
CA ASN A 41 25.94 3.70 -11.39
C ASN A 41 25.51 4.77 -10.38
N HIS A 42 25.24 6.01 -10.81
CA HIS A 42 24.84 7.12 -9.96
C HIS A 42 23.35 7.42 -10.01
N LEU A 43 22.52 6.51 -10.57
CA LEU A 43 21.08 6.68 -10.52
C LEU A 43 20.58 6.60 -9.09
N GLU A 44 19.83 7.64 -8.70
CA GLU A 44 19.10 7.72 -7.44
C GLU A 44 17.62 7.38 -7.64
N SER A 45 17.05 7.66 -8.83
CA SER A 45 15.66 7.38 -9.15
C SER A 45 15.53 6.72 -10.53
N LEU A 46 14.84 5.58 -10.59
CA LEU A 46 14.62 4.82 -11.83
C LEU A 46 13.15 4.41 -11.95
N SER A 47 12.50 4.85 -13.04
CA SER A 47 11.14 4.43 -13.38
C SER A 47 11.13 3.70 -14.72
N MET A 48 10.64 2.46 -14.69
CA MET A 48 10.51 1.53 -15.83
C MET A 48 9.15 0.84 -15.84
N GLU A 49 8.09 1.56 -15.46
CA GLU A 49 6.74 0.98 -15.46
C GLU A 49 6.36 0.54 -16.87
N GLN A 50 5.86 -0.69 -17.00
CA GLN A 50 5.33 -1.23 -18.26
C GLN A 50 6.33 -1.12 -19.43
N THR A 51 7.57 -1.58 -19.22
CA THR A 51 8.62 -1.58 -20.25
C THR A 51 8.96 -2.97 -20.78
N GLY A 52 8.35 -4.01 -20.19
CA GLY A 52 8.76 -5.40 -20.44
C GLY A 52 10.05 -5.80 -19.73
N PHE A 53 10.53 -4.98 -18.77
CA PHE A 53 11.67 -5.31 -17.92
C PHE A 53 11.44 -6.58 -17.13
N LYS A 54 12.48 -7.43 -17.01
CA LYS A 54 12.32 -8.74 -16.32
C LYS A 54 13.45 -9.02 -15.34
N ASP A 55 14.69 -8.76 -15.73
CA ASP A 55 15.86 -9.26 -15.00
C ASP A 55 16.36 -8.27 -13.95
N MET A 56 15.93 -8.46 -12.71
CA MET A 56 16.31 -7.61 -11.58
C MET A 56 17.82 -7.60 -11.30
N SER A 57 18.59 -8.61 -11.76
CA SER A 57 20.03 -8.64 -11.57
C SER A 57 20.76 -7.50 -12.31
N LEU A 58 20.15 -6.91 -13.33
CA LEU A 58 20.70 -5.77 -14.06
C LEU A 58 20.76 -4.49 -13.22
N LEU A 59 20.06 -4.44 -12.09
CA LEU A 59 20.03 -3.27 -11.19
C LEU A 59 21.14 -3.31 -10.13
N ASN A 60 21.93 -4.38 -10.03
CA ASN A 60 22.92 -4.53 -8.96
C ASN A 60 24.07 -3.51 -8.99
N ASN A 61 24.29 -2.83 -10.11
CA ASN A 61 25.30 -1.76 -10.20
C ASN A 61 24.76 -0.39 -9.73
N LEU A 62 23.45 -0.28 -9.45
CA LEU A 62 22.81 0.98 -9.06
C LEU A 62 22.89 1.15 -7.52
N GLY A 63 24.12 1.36 -7.01
CA GLY A 63 24.35 1.45 -5.56
C GLY A 63 23.74 2.66 -4.87
N ASP A 64 23.50 3.74 -5.63
CA ASP A 64 22.93 4.99 -5.11
C ASP A 64 21.38 5.02 -5.19
N LEU A 65 20.72 3.91 -5.63
CA LEU A 65 19.29 3.89 -5.94
C LEU A 65 18.44 4.00 -4.67
N LYS A 66 17.59 5.02 -4.64
CA LYS A 66 16.63 5.31 -3.57
C LYS A 66 15.18 5.06 -3.99
N GLU A 67 14.86 5.34 -5.25
CA GLU A 67 13.52 5.23 -5.79
C GLU A 67 13.50 4.28 -6.98
N LEU A 68 12.67 3.26 -6.90
CA LEU A 68 12.52 2.25 -7.94
C LEU A 68 11.04 2.02 -8.29
N ASN A 69 10.65 2.30 -9.53
CA ASN A 69 9.36 1.89 -10.08
C ASN A 69 9.56 0.86 -11.20
N VAL A 70 9.15 -0.38 -10.92
CA VAL A 70 9.16 -1.51 -11.86
C VAL A 70 7.76 -2.08 -12.10
N SER A 71 6.74 -1.30 -11.82
CA SER A 71 5.32 -1.69 -11.91
C SER A 71 4.95 -2.23 -13.30
N LYS A 72 3.93 -3.09 -13.35
CA LYS A 72 3.39 -3.68 -14.60
C LYS A 72 4.43 -4.43 -15.44
N ASN A 73 5.41 -5.04 -14.77
CA ASN A 73 6.41 -5.89 -15.41
C ASN A 73 6.33 -7.33 -14.89
N ARG A 74 6.93 -8.28 -15.60
CA ARG A 74 7.03 -9.69 -15.16
C ARG A 74 8.43 -9.97 -14.64
N LEU A 75 8.68 -9.57 -13.41
CA LEU A 75 10.01 -9.61 -12.81
C LEU A 75 10.51 -11.05 -12.60
N LYS A 76 11.82 -11.23 -12.78
CA LYS A 76 12.56 -12.47 -12.57
C LYS A 76 13.89 -12.19 -11.87
N ASN A 77 14.53 -13.25 -11.36
CA ASN A 77 15.83 -13.15 -10.68
C ASN A 77 15.79 -12.18 -9.49
N LEU A 78 14.65 -12.14 -8.76
CA LEU A 78 14.47 -11.27 -7.60
C LEU A 78 15.54 -11.51 -6.55
N GLU A 79 15.92 -12.78 -6.32
CA GLU A 79 16.93 -13.18 -5.35
C GLU A 79 18.34 -12.66 -5.69
N LYS A 80 18.54 -12.21 -6.95
CA LYS A 80 19.81 -11.66 -7.42
C LYS A 80 19.90 -10.13 -7.26
N PHE A 81 18.79 -9.47 -6.96
CA PHE A 81 18.80 -8.04 -6.68
C PHE A 81 19.10 -7.83 -5.19
N VAL A 82 20.31 -7.40 -4.89
CA VAL A 82 20.86 -7.32 -3.52
C VAL A 82 21.15 -5.88 -3.06
N ASN A 83 21.28 -4.93 -3.98
CA ASN A 83 21.54 -3.52 -3.66
C ASN A 83 20.23 -2.78 -3.31
N VAL A 84 19.70 -3.06 -2.12
CA VAL A 84 18.41 -2.53 -1.66
C VAL A 84 18.54 -1.68 -0.40
N GLU A 85 19.75 -1.51 0.12
CA GLU A 85 19.98 -0.91 1.45
C GLU A 85 19.63 0.58 1.50
N HIS A 86 19.74 1.27 0.35
CA HIS A 86 19.43 2.70 0.22
C HIS A 86 18.03 2.97 -0.34
N LEU A 87 17.25 1.91 -0.65
CA LEU A 87 15.90 2.09 -1.17
C LEU A 87 14.99 2.73 -0.12
N GLU A 88 14.43 3.86 -0.48
CA GLU A 88 13.41 4.58 0.28
C GLU A 88 12.01 4.40 -0.29
N SER A 89 11.90 4.20 -1.62
CA SER A 89 10.63 4.02 -2.31
C SER A 89 10.70 2.91 -3.34
N VAL A 90 9.73 1.97 -3.27
CA VAL A 90 9.58 0.89 -4.27
C VAL A 90 8.12 0.80 -4.71
N ASP A 91 7.89 0.91 -6.03
CA ASP A 91 6.63 0.59 -6.67
C ASP A 91 6.81 -0.63 -7.58
N ALA A 92 6.16 -1.74 -7.21
CA ALA A 92 6.16 -3.01 -7.93
C ALA A 92 4.74 -3.58 -8.03
N LYS A 93 3.74 -2.69 -8.25
CA LYS A 93 2.34 -3.11 -8.46
C LYS A 93 2.18 -3.86 -9.78
N PHE A 94 1.22 -4.78 -9.86
CA PHE A 94 0.91 -5.57 -11.06
C PHE A 94 2.10 -6.37 -11.62
N CYS A 95 2.98 -6.88 -10.76
CA CYS A 95 4.19 -7.61 -11.17
C CYS A 95 4.07 -9.14 -11.08
N GLN A 96 2.90 -9.67 -10.63
CA GLN A 96 2.66 -11.09 -10.41
C GLN A 96 3.63 -11.72 -9.39
N LEU A 97 4.13 -10.93 -8.44
CA LEU A 97 5.04 -11.39 -7.39
C LEU A 97 4.34 -12.38 -6.46
N THR A 98 5.01 -13.47 -6.13
CA THR A 98 4.58 -14.43 -5.11
C THR A 98 5.38 -14.27 -3.81
N GLU A 99 6.55 -13.65 -3.89
CA GLU A 99 7.46 -13.40 -2.78
C GLU A 99 8.20 -12.07 -2.97
N ILE A 100 8.70 -11.51 -1.87
CA ILE A 100 9.39 -10.22 -1.82
C ILE A 100 10.73 -10.30 -1.09
N ASN A 101 11.37 -11.46 -1.13
CA ASN A 101 12.62 -11.73 -0.40
C ASN A 101 13.76 -10.78 -0.75
N PHE A 102 13.72 -10.15 -1.94
CA PHE A 102 14.68 -9.14 -2.35
C PHE A 102 14.65 -7.87 -1.46
N LEU A 103 13.54 -7.62 -0.73
CA LEU A 103 13.42 -6.47 0.17
C LEU A 103 13.99 -6.72 1.58
N LYS A 104 14.62 -7.88 1.84
CA LYS A 104 15.09 -8.29 3.18
C LYS A 104 15.96 -7.25 3.89
N ASN A 105 16.79 -6.51 3.16
CA ASN A 105 17.73 -5.54 3.71
C ASN A 105 17.31 -4.08 3.43
N ALA A 106 16.12 -3.85 2.87
CA ALA A 106 15.61 -2.52 2.52
C ALA A 106 15.06 -1.81 3.78
N ARG A 107 15.94 -1.52 4.74
CA ARG A 107 15.57 -0.96 6.06
C ARG A 107 15.17 0.50 6.01
N GLN A 108 15.56 1.24 4.97
CA GLN A 108 15.26 2.66 4.78
C GLN A 108 13.95 2.91 4.03
N LEU A 109 13.18 1.83 3.73
CA LEU A 109 11.90 1.96 3.03
C LEU A 109 10.91 2.80 3.82
N LYS A 110 10.41 3.84 3.16
CA LYS A 110 9.34 4.74 3.60
C LYS A 110 8.05 4.52 2.80
N HIS A 111 8.20 4.17 1.51
CA HIS A 111 7.08 4.00 0.60
C HIS A 111 7.20 2.67 -0.13
N LEU A 112 6.20 1.80 0.05
CA LEU A 112 6.15 0.50 -0.61
C LEU A 112 4.78 0.26 -1.21
N ASN A 113 4.74 0.06 -2.54
CA ASN A 113 3.53 -0.30 -3.26
C ASN A 113 3.69 -1.65 -3.95
N LEU A 114 2.97 -2.65 -3.46
CA LEU A 114 2.92 -4.02 -3.97
C LEU A 114 1.50 -4.42 -4.40
N PHE A 115 0.65 -3.43 -4.71
CA PHE A 115 -0.74 -3.62 -5.07
C PHE A 115 -0.91 -4.60 -6.24
N THR A 116 -1.89 -5.49 -6.14
CA THR A 116 -2.22 -6.47 -7.19
C THR A 116 -1.02 -7.35 -7.55
N ASN A 117 -0.64 -8.20 -6.60
CA ASN A 117 0.32 -9.27 -6.76
C ASN A 117 -0.31 -10.59 -6.25
N ARG A 118 0.51 -11.57 -5.86
CA ARG A 118 0.09 -12.89 -5.31
C ARG A 118 0.86 -13.21 -4.03
N ILE A 119 1.18 -12.17 -3.25
CA ILE A 119 2.03 -12.25 -2.06
C ILE A 119 1.21 -12.83 -0.92
N LYS A 120 1.80 -13.78 -0.19
CA LYS A 120 1.20 -14.38 1.00
C LYS A 120 1.93 -14.00 2.29
N ASP A 121 3.22 -13.70 2.18
CA ASP A 121 4.10 -13.47 3.31
C ASP A 121 4.85 -12.15 3.16
N ILE A 122 4.61 -11.24 4.12
CA ILE A 122 5.26 -9.93 4.21
C ILE A 122 6.15 -9.79 5.45
N ARG A 123 6.38 -10.88 6.22
CA ARG A 123 7.18 -10.86 7.46
C ARG A 123 8.61 -10.38 7.25
N ILE A 124 9.08 -10.44 6.03
CA ILE A 124 10.40 -9.93 5.62
C ILE A 124 10.53 -8.41 5.86
N LEU A 125 9.40 -7.67 5.88
CA LEU A 125 9.36 -6.22 6.07
C LEU A 125 9.54 -5.78 7.53
N LYS A 126 9.68 -6.70 8.49
CA LYS A 126 9.76 -6.42 9.94
C LYS A 126 10.82 -5.39 10.35
N ASP A 127 11.88 -5.23 9.55
CA ASP A 127 12.98 -4.31 9.80
C ASP A 127 12.83 -2.95 9.08
N ALA A 128 11.80 -2.77 8.24
CA ALA A 128 11.48 -1.52 7.55
C ALA A 128 10.65 -0.58 8.47
N LYS A 129 11.25 -0.14 9.57
CA LYS A 129 10.55 0.58 10.66
C LYS A 129 10.18 2.02 10.32
N ASP A 130 10.82 2.59 9.30
CA ASP A 130 10.60 3.97 8.85
C ASP A 130 9.47 4.07 7.81
N MET A 131 8.71 2.96 7.61
CA MET A 131 7.58 2.90 6.67
C MET A 131 6.53 3.96 7.02
N VAL A 132 6.17 4.78 6.03
CA VAL A 132 5.13 5.82 6.10
C VAL A 132 3.91 5.42 5.27
N TYR A 133 4.14 4.85 4.09
CA TYR A 133 3.10 4.39 3.16
C TYR A 133 3.31 2.94 2.79
N LEU A 134 2.31 2.11 3.02
CA LEU A 134 2.31 0.69 2.62
C LEU A 134 1.01 0.33 1.89
N ASN A 135 1.13 -0.03 0.62
CA ASN A 135 0.02 -0.62 -0.13
C ASN A 135 0.36 -2.06 -0.53
N VAL A 136 -0.31 -3.00 0.09
CA VAL A 136 -0.24 -4.43 -0.23
C VAL A 136 -1.64 -4.99 -0.57
N GLY A 137 -2.54 -4.12 -1.02
CA GLY A 137 -3.88 -4.50 -1.46
C GLY A 137 -3.88 -5.48 -2.63
N ARG A 138 -4.94 -6.28 -2.75
CA ARG A 138 -5.13 -7.32 -3.78
C ARG A 138 -3.98 -8.31 -3.83
N ASN A 139 -3.78 -8.98 -2.70
CA ASN A 139 -2.82 -10.06 -2.48
C ASN A 139 -3.51 -11.21 -1.71
N ASP A 140 -2.74 -12.17 -1.18
CA ASP A 140 -3.24 -13.32 -0.41
C ASP A 140 -2.76 -13.27 1.06
N ILE A 141 -2.57 -12.07 1.63
CA ILE A 141 -1.97 -11.84 2.95
C ILE A 141 -2.97 -12.18 4.06
N LYS A 142 -2.47 -12.87 5.11
CA LYS A 142 -3.22 -13.17 6.34
C LYS A 142 -2.52 -12.61 7.58
N ASP A 143 -1.20 -12.73 7.62
CA ASP A 143 -0.36 -12.37 8.75
C ASP A 143 0.27 -10.99 8.52
N ILE A 144 -0.08 -10.03 9.38
CA ILE A 144 0.44 -8.66 9.38
C ILE A 144 1.27 -8.35 10.63
N THR A 145 1.74 -9.36 11.36
CA THR A 145 2.50 -9.20 12.62
C THR A 145 3.78 -8.38 12.45
N CYS A 146 4.37 -8.35 11.25
CA CYS A 146 5.55 -7.55 10.94
C CYS A 146 5.30 -6.03 11.04
N LEU A 147 4.04 -5.57 10.97
CA LEU A 147 3.70 -4.14 10.96
C LEU A 147 3.84 -3.48 12.34
N LYS A 148 3.81 -4.23 13.42
CA LYS A 148 3.74 -3.72 14.80
C LYS A 148 4.82 -2.69 15.19
N GLU A 149 5.97 -2.72 14.52
CA GLU A 149 7.09 -1.81 14.77
C GLU A 149 7.16 -0.62 13.80
N MET A 150 6.24 -0.52 12.82
CA MET A 150 6.22 0.54 11.82
C MET A 150 5.51 1.78 12.36
N LYS A 151 6.07 2.40 13.41
CA LYS A 151 5.43 3.48 14.17
C LYS A 151 5.26 4.80 13.37
N GLN A 152 5.91 4.90 12.21
CA GLN A 152 5.78 6.06 11.31
C GLN A 152 4.69 5.85 10.23
N LEU A 153 3.99 4.69 10.25
CA LEU A 153 3.00 4.37 9.24
C LEU A 153 1.78 5.29 9.36
N GLU A 154 1.51 6.03 8.29
CA GLU A 154 0.40 6.97 8.16
C GLU A 154 -0.70 6.42 7.26
N ILE A 155 -0.33 5.74 6.18
CA ILE A 155 -1.26 5.22 5.18
C ILE A 155 -1.01 3.74 4.96
N ILE A 156 -2.08 2.95 5.14
CA ILE A 156 -2.03 1.51 4.86
C ILE A 156 -3.21 1.07 4.00
N SER A 157 -2.93 0.31 2.93
CA SER A 157 -3.95 -0.43 2.20
C SER A 157 -3.66 -1.94 2.28
N LEU A 158 -4.61 -2.65 2.86
CA LEU A 158 -4.71 -4.10 2.95
C LEU A 158 -5.94 -4.62 2.20
N GLU A 159 -6.55 -3.78 1.33
CA GLU A 159 -7.78 -4.15 0.62
C GLU A 159 -7.65 -5.50 -0.12
N ASN A 160 -8.75 -6.27 -0.19
CA ASN A 160 -8.78 -7.54 -0.93
C ASN A 160 -7.64 -8.49 -0.52
N ASN A 161 -7.59 -8.84 0.76
CA ASN A 161 -6.70 -9.81 1.36
C ASN A 161 -7.49 -10.80 2.24
N ASN A 162 -6.83 -11.53 3.13
CA ASN A 162 -7.43 -12.48 4.06
C ASN A 162 -7.08 -12.15 5.52
N VAL A 163 -6.97 -10.86 5.84
CA VAL A 163 -6.61 -10.37 7.17
C VAL A 163 -7.81 -10.54 8.11
N LYS A 164 -7.54 -11.08 9.32
CA LYS A 164 -8.53 -11.18 10.42
C LYS A 164 -8.07 -10.44 11.66
N ASP A 165 -6.81 -10.60 12.04
CA ASP A 165 -6.25 -10.03 13.27
C ASP A 165 -5.61 -8.67 12.99
N LEU A 166 -6.22 -7.62 13.57
CA LEU A 166 -5.73 -6.24 13.51
C LEU A 166 -4.82 -5.85 14.68
N THR A 167 -4.57 -6.77 15.65
CA THR A 167 -3.72 -6.50 16.82
C THR A 167 -2.38 -5.85 16.49
N PRO A 168 -1.69 -6.19 15.36
CA PRO A 168 -0.44 -5.55 14.99
C PRO A 168 -0.56 -4.05 14.69
N LEU A 169 -1.76 -3.52 14.45
CA LEU A 169 -1.99 -2.10 14.15
C LEU A 169 -2.19 -1.25 15.42
N LYS A 170 -2.53 -1.84 16.56
CA LYS A 170 -3.05 -1.14 17.75
C LYS A 170 -2.14 -0.01 18.28
N GLU A 171 -0.84 -0.06 18.02
CA GLU A 171 0.15 0.92 18.49
C GLU A 171 0.65 1.84 17.36
N LEU A 172 0.02 1.79 16.17
CA LEU A 172 0.41 2.61 15.02
C LEU A 172 -0.37 3.93 15.04
N THR A 173 -0.10 4.74 16.05
CA THR A 173 -0.90 5.95 16.36
C THR A 173 -0.82 7.05 15.31
N ASN A 174 0.10 6.97 14.34
CA ASN A 174 0.18 7.92 13.21
C ASN A 174 -0.76 7.57 12.06
N LEU A 175 -1.44 6.41 12.10
CA LEU A 175 -2.35 6.01 11.02
C LEU A 175 -3.48 7.02 10.85
N CYS A 176 -3.65 7.50 9.61
CA CYS A 176 -4.69 8.45 9.23
C CYS A 176 -5.58 7.95 8.06
N ASP A 177 -5.06 7.09 7.19
CA ASP A 177 -5.80 6.48 6.08
C ASP A 177 -5.63 4.96 6.10
N VAL A 178 -6.74 4.25 6.33
CA VAL A 178 -6.74 2.79 6.56
C VAL A 178 -7.75 2.12 5.66
N ASP A 179 -7.27 1.40 4.65
CA ASP A 179 -8.10 0.63 3.74
C ASP A 179 -8.03 -0.87 4.05
N LEU A 180 -9.12 -1.39 4.59
CA LEU A 180 -9.34 -2.78 4.99
C LEU A 180 -10.49 -3.44 4.19
N TYR A 181 -10.89 -2.84 3.06
CA TYR A 181 -11.94 -3.34 2.19
C TYR A 181 -11.74 -4.82 1.85
N ASN A 182 -12.82 -5.60 1.91
CA ASN A 182 -12.86 -7.01 1.51
C ASN A 182 -11.75 -7.86 2.16
N ASN A 183 -11.90 -8.08 3.46
CA ASN A 183 -11.11 -8.96 4.30
C ASN A 183 -12.06 -9.87 5.13
N VAL A 184 -11.58 -10.47 6.21
CA VAL A 184 -12.36 -11.34 7.11
C VAL A 184 -12.33 -10.82 8.56
N ILE A 185 -12.40 -9.49 8.72
CA ILE A 185 -12.29 -8.80 10.00
C ILE A 185 -13.62 -8.89 10.75
N GLU A 186 -13.55 -9.23 12.04
CA GLU A 186 -14.67 -9.28 12.98
C GLU A 186 -14.47 -8.27 14.13
N ASP A 187 -13.24 -8.14 14.63
CA ASP A 187 -12.87 -7.35 15.81
C ASP A 187 -12.18 -6.04 15.45
N LEU A 188 -12.77 -4.92 15.82
CA LEU A 188 -12.23 -3.57 15.62
C LEU A 188 -11.53 -3.01 16.87
N THR A 189 -11.48 -3.74 17.99
CA THR A 189 -10.85 -3.30 19.24
C THR A 189 -9.42 -2.78 19.05
N PRO A 190 -8.59 -3.37 18.17
CA PRO A 190 -7.23 -2.85 17.95
C PRO A 190 -7.17 -1.42 17.36
N LEU A 191 -8.27 -0.92 16.78
CA LEU A 191 -8.33 0.43 16.21
C LEU A 191 -8.78 1.49 17.25
N GLU A 192 -9.26 1.08 18.42
CA GLU A 192 -9.91 1.94 19.42
C GLU A 192 -9.13 3.19 19.84
N HIS A 193 -7.78 3.14 19.79
CA HIS A 193 -6.90 4.21 20.22
C HIS A 193 -6.17 4.91 19.06
N LEU A 194 -6.52 4.60 17.81
CA LEU A 194 -5.91 5.21 16.64
C LEU A 194 -6.69 6.49 16.25
N GLU A 195 -6.65 7.48 17.14
CA GLU A 195 -7.50 8.67 17.09
C GLU A 195 -7.35 9.49 15.81
N PHE A 196 -6.17 9.45 15.16
CA PHE A 196 -5.90 10.22 13.94
C PHE A 196 -6.47 9.62 12.66
N ILE A 197 -7.12 8.45 12.71
CA ILE A 197 -7.78 7.88 11.53
C ILE A 197 -8.87 8.85 11.05
N SER A 198 -8.70 9.35 9.83
CA SER A 198 -9.64 10.22 9.14
C SER A 198 -10.42 9.50 8.04
N TYR A 199 -9.80 8.49 7.42
CA TYR A 199 -10.40 7.69 6.35
C TYR A 199 -10.28 6.21 6.71
N LEU A 200 -11.45 5.54 6.83
CA LEU A 200 -11.51 4.12 7.21
C LEU A 200 -12.47 3.36 6.28
N ARG A 201 -11.93 2.41 5.51
CA ARG A 201 -12.71 1.55 4.63
C ARG A 201 -12.76 0.13 5.19
N LEU A 202 -13.96 -0.32 5.51
CA LEU A 202 -14.23 -1.62 6.14
C LEU A 202 -15.33 -2.42 5.41
N ASP A 203 -15.70 -2.00 4.18
CA ASP A 203 -16.73 -2.72 3.41
C ASP A 203 -16.33 -4.20 3.20
N HIS A 204 -17.34 -5.08 3.08
CA HIS A 204 -17.15 -6.50 2.83
C HIS A 204 -16.24 -7.19 3.86
N ASN A 205 -16.62 -7.08 5.14
CA ASN A 205 -16.00 -7.79 6.25
C ASN A 205 -17.08 -8.55 7.07
N ALA A 206 -16.75 -9.00 8.28
CA ALA A 206 -17.66 -9.72 9.15
C ALA A 206 -17.94 -8.94 10.46
N ILE A 207 -18.01 -7.62 10.40
CA ILE A 207 -18.11 -6.71 11.53
C ILE A 207 -19.55 -6.70 12.06
N THR A 208 -19.70 -6.77 13.39
CA THR A 208 -20.98 -6.65 14.09
C THR A 208 -20.99 -5.51 15.11
N ASP A 209 -19.85 -5.22 15.75
CA ASP A 209 -19.73 -4.24 16.83
C ASP A 209 -18.90 -3.02 16.36
N LEU A 210 -19.52 -1.84 16.45
CA LEU A 210 -18.90 -0.55 16.13
C LEU A 210 -18.40 0.21 17.36
N THR A 211 -18.57 -0.34 18.57
CA THR A 211 -18.16 0.33 19.83
C THR A 211 -16.73 0.86 19.80
N PRO A 212 -15.73 0.12 19.27
CA PRO A 212 -14.35 0.62 19.21
C PRO A 212 -14.20 1.90 18.39
N LEU A 213 -15.05 2.12 17.37
CA LEU A 213 -14.98 3.30 16.50
C LEU A 213 -15.46 4.59 17.19
N SER A 214 -16.23 4.49 18.28
CA SER A 214 -16.79 5.66 19.00
C SER A 214 -15.73 6.65 19.50
N LYS A 215 -14.48 6.23 19.60
CA LYS A 215 -13.34 7.05 20.04
C LYS A 215 -12.58 7.74 18.91
N LEU A 216 -12.86 7.40 17.65
CA LEU A 216 -12.15 7.94 16.48
C LEU A 216 -12.68 9.34 16.10
N LYS A 217 -12.42 10.33 16.95
CA LYS A 217 -13.02 11.67 16.83
C LYS A 217 -12.60 12.47 15.60
N TYR A 218 -11.52 12.07 14.94
CA TYR A 218 -11.06 12.70 13.70
C TYR A 218 -11.58 12.00 12.43
N LEU A 219 -12.44 10.95 12.58
CA LEU A 219 -12.98 10.19 11.45
C LEU A 219 -13.91 11.06 10.60
N ARG A 220 -13.59 11.20 9.31
CA ARG A 220 -14.33 11.98 8.31
C ARG A 220 -15.07 11.09 7.32
N SER A 221 -14.46 9.98 6.95
CA SER A 221 -15.08 9.04 6.00
C SER A 221 -15.01 7.62 6.53
N LEU A 222 -16.17 6.98 6.59
CA LEU A 222 -16.33 5.60 7.07
C LEU A 222 -17.20 4.82 6.09
N THR A 223 -16.65 3.72 5.55
CA THR A 223 -17.43 2.80 4.74
C THR A 223 -17.49 1.42 5.39
N LEU A 224 -18.69 0.88 5.53
CA LEU A 224 -19.03 -0.35 6.25
C LEU A 224 -20.01 -1.23 5.47
N LYS A 225 -20.17 -0.98 4.15
CA LYS A 225 -21.07 -1.76 3.30
C LYS A 225 -20.84 -3.27 3.44
N ALA A 226 -21.93 -4.05 3.37
CA ALA A 226 -21.86 -5.52 3.38
C ALA A 226 -21.07 -6.07 4.57
N ASN A 227 -21.55 -5.78 5.77
CA ASN A 227 -21.15 -6.34 7.06
C ASN A 227 -22.38 -6.93 7.78
N TYR A 228 -22.29 -7.18 9.07
CA TYR A 228 -23.37 -7.75 9.90
C TYR A 228 -23.78 -6.78 11.02
N ILE A 229 -23.74 -5.48 10.77
CA ILE A 229 -24.02 -4.41 11.72
C ILE A 229 -25.51 -4.31 11.94
N THR A 230 -25.95 -4.27 13.21
CA THR A 230 -27.34 -4.06 13.62
C THR A 230 -27.52 -2.76 14.40
N ASP A 231 -26.49 -2.30 15.10
CA ASP A 231 -26.48 -1.10 15.94
C ASP A 231 -25.45 -0.08 15.46
N VAL A 232 -25.93 1.13 15.14
CA VAL A 232 -25.09 2.26 14.70
C VAL A 232 -24.96 3.35 15.77
N THR A 233 -25.51 3.11 16.98
CA THR A 233 -25.44 4.04 18.12
C THR A 233 -24.01 4.47 18.47
N PRO A 234 -22.95 3.62 18.34
CA PRO A 234 -21.59 4.04 18.61
C PRO A 234 -21.08 5.18 17.74
N LEU A 235 -21.71 5.45 16.58
CA LEU A 235 -21.27 6.50 15.65
C LEU A 235 -21.81 7.89 16.00
N LYS A 236 -22.78 8.01 16.92
CA LYS A 236 -23.54 9.25 17.20
C LYS A 236 -22.68 10.47 17.58
N ASP A 237 -21.54 10.25 18.21
CA ASP A 237 -20.67 11.30 18.73
C ASP A 237 -19.45 11.57 17.82
N LEU A 238 -19.47 11.07 16.57
CA LEU A 238 -18.43 11.32 15.57
C LEU A 238 -18.74 12.60 14.80
N GLU A 239 -18.52 13.74 15.46
CA GLU A 239 -18.93 15.08 14.95
C GLU A 239 -18.28 15.48 13.63
N LEU A 240 -17.12 14.92 13.28
CA LEU A 240 -16.40 15.21 12.03
C LEU A 240 -16.74 14.24 10.89
N LEU A 241 -17.67 13.29 11.11
CA LEU A 241 -18.01 12.29 10.11
C LEU A 241 -18.85 12.92 8.99
N GLU A 242 -18.25 13.07 7.81
CA GLU A 242 -18.81 13.72 6.63
C GLU A 242 -19.39 12.74 5.62
N ALA A 243 -18.81 11.55 5.51
CA ALA A 243 -19.24 10.49 4.59
C ALA A 243 -19.40 9.17 5.33
N LEU A 244 -20.60 8.57 5.21
CA LEU A 244 -20.93 7.31 5.86
C LEU A 244 -21.64 6.37 4.88
N ARG A 245 -21.15 5.14 4.74
CA ARG A 245 -21.72 4.10 3.92
C ARG A 245 -22.04 2.86 4.75
N LEU A 246 -23.32 2.46 4.82
CA LEU A 246 -23.83 1.37 5.66
C LEU A 246 -24.69 0.35 4.88
N ASP A 247 -24.86 0.51 3.57
CA ASP A 247 -25.71 -0.35 2.76
C ASP A 247 -25.31 -1.84 2.90
N ASP A 248 -26.28 -2.73 2.67
CA ASP A 248 -26.11 -4.18 2.81
C ASP A 248 -25.73 -4.64 4.24
N ASN A 249 -26.27 -3.97 5.29
CA ASN A 249 -26.19 -4.39 6.68
C ASN A 249 -27.61 -4.63 7.26
N PRO A 250 -27.79 -5.51 8.26
CA PRO A 250 -29.10 -5.79 8.87
C PRO A 250 -29.55 -4.71 9.89
N ILE A 251 -29.29 -3.44 9.62
CA ILE A 251 -29.67 -2.31 10.48
C ILE A 251 -31.19 -2.08 10.40
N GLN A 252 -31.84 -1.99 11.54
CA GLN A 252 -33.28 -1.73 11.62
C GLN A 252 -33.60 -0.28 12.02
N ASP A 253 -32.71 0.36 12.79
CA ASP A 253 -32.91 1.72 13.29
C ASP A 253 -31.71 2.59 12.98
N THR A 254 -31.94 3.66 12.22
CA THR A 254 -30.94 4.68 11.88
C THR A 254 -31.26 6.05 12.47
N SER A 255 -32.26 6.14 13.39
CA SER A 255 -32.73 7.41 13.97
C SER A 255 -31.63 8.20 14.65
N VAL A 256 -30.65 7.51 15.24
CA VAL A 256 -29.47 8.12 15.87
C VAL A 256 -28.61 8.93 14.88
N LEU A 257 -28.70 8.65 13.60
CA LEU A 257 -27.95 9.32 12.54
C LEU A 257 -28.72 10.52 11.93
N GLU A 258 -29.98 10.77 12.35
CA GLU A 258 -30.79 11.86 11.78
C GLU A 258 -30.25 13.26 12.14
N SER A 259 -29.56 13.36 13.28
CA SER A 259 -28.95 14.61 13.75
C SER A 259 -27.57 14.89 13.15
N MET A 260 -27.00 13.95 12.38
CA MET A 260 -25.69 14.08 11.76
C MET A 260 -25.82 14.65 10.34
N GLU A 261 -24.95 15.61 10.00
CA GLU A 261 -24.89 16.18 8.65
C GLU A 261 -23.86 15.39 7.82
N PHE A 262 -24.32 14.71 6.77
CA PHE A 262 -23.48 13.96 5.85
C PHE A 262 -23.49 14.59 4.46
N TYR A 263 -22.32 14.67 3.82
CA TYR A 263 -22.23 14.96 2.38
C TYR A 263 -22.72 13.77 1.56
N GLU A 264 -22.38 12.56 2.00
CA GLU A 264 -22.82 11.30 1.39
C GLU A 264 -23.30 10.33 2.47
N LYS A 265 -24.58 9.97 2.42
CA LYS A 265 -25.17 8.95 3.28
C LYS A 265 -25.82 7.90 2.42
N PHE A 266 -25.29 6.67 2.46
CA PHE A 266 -25.88 5.50 1.82
C PHE A 266 -26.33 4.52 2.91
N THR A 267 -27.64 4.55 3.19
CA THR A 267 -28.33 3.55 4.03
C THR A 267 -29.43 2.95 3.18
N ASN A 268 -29.65 1.62 3.27
CA ASN A 268 -30.77 0.95 2.61
C ASN A 268 -32.11 1.43 3.17
#